data_e5b37a21c2197c02ec9f14aacc3ba8ff
#
_entry.id   e5b37a21c2197c02ec9f14aacc3ba8ff
#
_cell.length_a   1.000
_cell.length_b   1.000
_cell.length_c   1.000
_cell.angle_alpha   90.00
_cell.angle_beta   90.00
_cell.angle_gamma   90.00
#
_symmetry.space_group_name_H-M   'P 1'
#
loop_
_entity.id
_entity.type
_entity.pdbx_description
1 polymer ?
#
loop_
_entity_poly.entity_id
_entity_poly.type
_entity_poly.pdbx_seq_one_letter_code
_entity_poly.pdbx_strand_id
1 'polypeptide(L)'
;MSGLPVPYRVRRVRRETADTVSLTLAPAGEAALAPFAPGQFAMVYAFGVGEIPVSVSRIGDRDVVHTVRSVGAVSAALAALPPGSTVGLRGPFGTGWGLERAAGRDVVVVSGGIGLAPLRPLVVAALEARRAYGRLNLLVGSRTPDDLLYADQVRAWAQSPGPPHCRATVDRPSGSWWGHVGLVTTLLNTAAFAPENTTAYVCGPEVMIRATARDLNQRGVPADRIRVSLERNMRCATGHCGHCQLGGVLLCRDGPVIGWDRAASLLSVREL
;
A
#
# COMPACT_ATOMS: atom_id res chain seq x y z
N MET A 1 -22.61 -0.53 -11.12
CA MET A 1 -21.38 -1.33 -11.37
C MET A 1 -21.78 -2.79 -11.40
N SER A 2 -21.38 -3.53 -12.46
CA SER A 2 -21.69 -4.96 -12.58
C SER A 2 -21.02 -5.70 -11.42
N GLY A 3 -21.78 -6.51 -10.70
CA GLY A 3 -21.24 -7.36 -9.62
C GLY A 3 -20.38 -8.52 -10.12
N LEU A 4 -20.26 -8.68 -11.43
CA LEU A 4 -19.50 -9.75 -12.06
C LEU A 4 -18.03 -9.35 -12.24
N PRO A 5 -17.09 -10.26 -11.96
CA PRO A 5 -15.66 -10.02 -12.21
C PRO A 5 -15.37 -9.88 -13.71
N VAL A 6 -14.60 -8.87 -14.07
CA VAL A 6 -14.05 -8.69 -15.41
C VAL A 6 -12.83 -9.60 -15.56
N PRO A 7 -12.72 -10.42 -16.63
CA PRO A 7 -11.57 -11.30 -16.85
C PRO A 7 -10.30 -10.51 -17.18
N TYR A 8 -9.22 -10.80 -16.46
CA TYR A 8 -7.88 -10.29 -16.70
C TYR A 8 -6.90 -11.43 -16.88
N ARG A 9 -5.93 -11.26 -17.79
CA ARG A 9 -4.87 -12.22 -18.03
C ARG A 9 -3.62 -11.86 -17.24
N VAL A 10 -3.04 -12.84 -16.57
CA VAL A 10 -1.73 -12.74 -15.93
C VAL A 10 -0.67 -12.64 -17.04
N ARG A 11 -0.09 -11.47 -17.25
CA ARG A 11 0.97 -11.24 -18.25
C ARG A 11 2.34 -11.59 -17.73
N ARG A 12 2.56 -11.31 -16.44
CA ARG A 12 3.83 -11.56 -15.78
C ARG A 12 3.60 -11.87 -14.31
N VAL A 13 4.41 -12.79 -13.80
CA VAL A 13 4.53 -13.08 -12.36
C VAL A 13 5.96 -12.75 -11.95
N ARG A 14 6.13 -11.93 -10.91
CA ARG A 14 7.43 -11.67 -10.31
C ARG A 14 7.38 -12.11 -8.85
N ARG A 15 8.31 -12.97 -8.45
CA ARG A 15 8.51 -13.26 -7.03
C ARG A 15 9.23 -12.10 -6.37
N GLU A 16 8.64 -11.57 -5.34
CA GLU A 16 9.20 -10.43 -4.58
C GLU A 16 9.91 -10.92 -3.31
N THR A 17 9.30 -11.86 -2.59
CA THR A 17 9.87 -12.52 -1.40
C THR A 17 9.51 -14.02 -1.42
N ALA A 18 9.88 -14.77 -0.39
CA ALA A 18 9.56 -16.20 -0.30
C ALA A 18 8.05 -16.50 -0.38
N ASP A 19 7.21 -15.60 0.14
CA ASP A 19 5.76 -15.78 0.25
C ASP A 19 4.94 -14.74 -0.56
N THR A 20 5.59 -13.87 -1.33
CA THR A 20 4.93 -12.74 -1.98
C THR A 20 5.26 -12.67 -3.48
N VAL A 21 4.24 -12.47 -4.30
CA VAL A 21 4.38 -12.30 -5.76
C VAL A 21 3.68 -11.04 -6.24
N SER A 22 4.20 -10.44 -7.29
CA SER A 22 3.54 -9.38 -8.06
C SER A 22 2.97 -9.95 -9.35
N LEU A 23 1.67 -9.78 -9.57
CA LEU A 23 0.93 -10.18 -10.76
C LEU A 23 0.68 -8.96 -11.63
N THR A 24 1.26 -8.93 -12.83
CA THR A 24 0.90 -7.95 -13.86
C THR A 24 -0.31 -8.47 -14.63
N LEU A 25 -1.41 -7.73 -14.56
CA LEU A 25 -2.71 -8.12 -15.08
C LEU A 25 -3.15 -7.15 -16.18
N ALA A 26 -3.57 -7.67 -17.32
CA ALA A 26 -4.16 -6.89 -18.40
C ALA A 26 -5.54 -7.46 -18.77
N PRO A 27 -6.49 -6.63 -19.26
CA PRO A 27 -7.78 -7.11 -19.71
C PRO A 27 -7.65 -8.28 -20.69
N ALA A 28 -8.47 -9.31 -20.51
CA ALA A 28 -8.45 -10.50 -21.37
C ALA A 28 -9.24 -10.28 -22.68
N GLY A 29 -10.06 -9.23 -22.76
CA GLY A 29 -10.87 -8.84 -23.89
C GLY A 29 -11.02 -7.32 -23.95
N GLU A 30 -12.13 -6.84 -24.53
CA GLU A 30 -12.43 -5.41 -24.66
C GLU A 30 -12.85 -4.78 -23.32
N ALA A 31 -13.51 -5.54 -22.45
CA ALA A 31 -13.95 -5.04 -21.14
C ALA A 31 -12.76 -4.83 -20.21
N ALA A 32 -12.68 -3.64 -19.62
CA ALA A 32 -11.69 -3.26 -18.64
C ALA A 32 -12.35 -2.54 -17.46
N LEU A 33 -11.71 -2.58 -16.30
CA LEU A 33 -12.10 -1.74 -15.17
C LEU A 33 -11.76 -0.26 -15.45
N ALA A 34 -12.46 0.64 -14.76
CA ALA A 34 -12.04 2.05 -14.72
C ALA A 34 -10.60 2.18 -14.19
N PRO A 35 -9.88 3.25 -14.54
CA PRO A 35 -8.53 3.49 -14.02
C PRO A 35 -8.51 3.53 -12.49
N PHE A 36 -7.47 2.93 -11.91
CA PHE A 36 -7.23 2.98 -10.47
C PHE A 36 -6.56 4.28 -10.06
N ALA A 37 -6.89 4.77 -8.88
CA ALA A 37 -6.08 5.76 -8.18
C ALA A 37 -5.14 5.07 -7.17
N PRO A 38 -3.95 5.64 -6.89
CA PRO A 38 -3.07 5.15 -5.82
C PRO A 38 -3.81 5.01 -4.48
N GLY A 39 -3.74 3.83 -3.86
CA GLY A 39 -4.43 3.51 -2.60
C GLY A 39 -5.72 2.71 -2.77
N GLN A 40 -6.30 2.66 -3.96
CA GLN A 40 -7.45 1.82 -4.25
C GLN A 40 -7.07 0.34 -4.38
N PHE A 41 -8.08 -0.54 -4.33
CA PHE A 41 -7.93 -1.98 -4.43
C PHE A 41 -8.95 -2.60 -5.40
N ALA A 42 -8.70 -3.84 -5.78
CA ALA A 42 -9.64 -4.70 -6.46
C ALA A 42 -9.99 -5.91 -5.59
N MET A 43 -11.19 -6.46 -5.77
CA MET A 43 -11.45 -7.85 -5.41
C MET A 43 -10.87 -8.71 -6.54
N VAL A 44 -9.87 -9.51 -6.20
CA VAL A 44 -9.17 -10.41 -7.13
C VAL A 44 -9.70 -11.81 -6.93
N TYR A 45 -10.33 -12.35 -7.96
CA TYR A 45 -11.00 -13.64 -7.94
C TYR A 45 -10.11 -14.72 -8.56
N ALA A 46 -9.74 -15.72 -7.76
CA ALA A 46 -9.15 -16.96 -8.23
C ALA A 46 -10.28 -17.95 -8.56
N PHE A 47 -10.43 -18.30 -9.84
CA PHE A 47 -11.53 -19.16 -10.29
C PHE A 47 -11.51 -20.51 -9.56
N GLY A 48 -12.69 -20.92 -9.04
CA GLY A 48 -12.89 -22.15 -8.28
C GLY A 48 -12.43 -22.09 -6.82
N VAL A 49 -11.84 -20.97 -6.35
CA VAL A 49 -11.33 -20.83 -4.97
C VAL A 49 -12.02 -19.69 -4.20
N GLY A 50 -12.13 -18.51 -4.81
CA GLY A 50 -12.75 -17.35 -4.16
C GLY A 50 -12.08 -16.03 -4.52
N GLU A 51 -12.46 -14.96 -3.82
CA GLU A 51 -11.91 -13.61 -4.05
C GLU A 51 -11.38 -12.97 -2.76
N ILE A 52 -10.38 -12.11 -2.91
CA ILE A 52 -9.81 -11.31 -1.82
C ILE A 52 -9.56 -9.87 -2.28
N PRO A 53 -9.63 -8.89 -1.36
CA PRO A 53 -9.21 -7.53 -1.64
C PRO A 53 -7.68 -7.46 -1.76
N VAL A 54 -7.18 -6.88 -2.85
CA VAL A 54 -5.75 -6.65 -3.05
C VAL A 54 -5.54 -5.24 -3.58
N SER A 55 -4.74 -4.46 -2.87
CA SER A 55 -4.39 -3.09 -3.28
C SER A 55 -3.64 -3.09 -4.61
N VAL A 56 -3.86 -2.04 -5.43
CA VAL A 56 -3.03 -1.82 -6.60
C VAL A 56 -1.63 -1.43 -6.16
N SER A 57 -0.61 -2.05 -6.77
CA SER A 57 0.81 -1.78 -6.47
C SER A 57 1.59 -1.14 -7.62
N ARG A 58 0.99 -1.10 -8.83
CA ARG A 58 1.42 -0.29 -9.98
C ARG A 58 0.22 -0.07 -10.89
N ILE A 59 0.14 1.13 -11.43
CA ILE A 59 -0.86 1.53 -12.43
C ILE A 59 -0.10 1.79 -13.72
N GLY A 60 -0.40 1.06 -14.77
CA GLY A 60 0.10 1.27 -16.13
C GLY A 60 -1.02 1.72 -17.06
N ASP A 61 -0.70 2.00 -18.32
CA ASP A 61 -1.66 2.49 -19.30
C ASP A 61 -2.77 1.48 -19.61
N ARG A 62 -2.42 0.21 -19.73
CA ARG A 62 -3.33 -0.89 -20.06
C ARG A 62 -3.19 -2.10 -19.12
N ASP A 63 -2.36 -2.02 -18.12
CA ASP A 63 -2.15 -3.07 -17.13
C ASP A 63 -2.16 -2.51 -15.71
N VAL A 64 -2.42 -3.39 -14.76
CA VAL A 64 -2.31 -3.09 -13.34
C VAL A 64 -1.48 -4.18 -12.67
N VAL A 65 -0.77 -3.82 -11.61
CA VAL A 65 -0.04 -4.81 -10.80
C VAL A 65 -0.69 -4.91 -9.44
N HIS A 66 -0.98 -6.12 -9.04
CA HIS A 66 -1.38 -6.47 -7.69
C HIS A 66 -0.30 -7.33 -7.05
N THR A 67 0.10 -7.00 -5.83
CA THR A 67 1.11 -7.77 -5.07
C THR A 67 0.40 -8.54 -3.97
N VAL A 68 0.55 -9.86 -4.04
CA VAL A 68 -0.20 -10.82 -3.22
C VAL A 68 0.76 -11.58 -2.33
N ARG A 69 0.51 -11.54 -1.02
CA ARG A 69 1.17 -12.38 -0.04
C ARG A 69 0.35 -13.63 0.22
N SER A 70 0.99 -14.79 0.12
CA SER A 70 0.36 -16.10 0.33
C SER A 70 0.15 -16.35 1.82
N VAL A 71 -1.08 -16.09 2.32
CA VAL A 71 -1.45 -16.24 3.74
C VAL A 71 -2.71 -17.08 3.96
N GLY A 72 -3.43 -17.43 2.89
CA GLY A 72 -4.66 -18.22 2.93
C GLY A 72 -4.97 -18.85 1.57
N ALA A 73 -6.04 -19.62 1.47
CA ALA A 73 -6.34 -20.43 0.28
C ALA A 73 -6.40 -19.61 -1.02
N VAL A 74 -7.12 -18.50 -1.03
CA VAL A 74 -7.26 -17.66 -2.24
C VAL A 74 -5.93 -16.99 -2.61
N SER A 75 -5.23 -16.41 -1.63
CA SER A 75 -3.93 -15.77 -1.90
C SER A 75 -2.86 -16.76 -2.33
N ALA A 76 -2.88 -17.99 -1.80
CA ALA A 76 -1.99 -19.07 -2.24
C ALA A 76 -2.29 -19.48 -3.69
N ALA A 77 -3.58 -19.65 -4.03
CA ALA A 77 -3.99 -19.96 -5.40
C ALA A 77 -3.56 -18.85 -6.38
N LEU A 78 -3.75 -17.58 -6.03
CA LEU A 78 -3.30 -16.45 -6.85
C LEU A 78 -1.77 -16.43 -7.00
N ALA A 79 -1.02 -16.68 -5.93
CA ALA A 79 0.44 -16.67 -5.94
C ALA A 79 1.04 -17.83 -6.77
N ALA A 80 0.31 -18.91 -6.97
CA ALA A 80 0.72 -20.08 -7.74
C ALA A 80 0.38 -19.98 -9.25
N LEU A 81 -0.35 -18.93 -9.69
CA LEU A 81 -0.76 -18.80 -11.08
C LEU A 81 0.43 -18.58 -12.02
N PRO A 82 0.58 -19.36 -13.09
CA PRO A 82 1.57 -19.07 -14.12
C PRO A 82 1.12 -17.92 -15.04
N PRO A 83 2.06 -17.29 -15.77
CA PRO A 83 1.71 -16.39 -16.87
C PRO A 83 0.75 -17.05 -17.86
N GLY A 84 -0.20 -16.29 -18.40
CA GLY A 84 -1.25 -16.82 -19.28
C GLY A 84 -2.54 -17.21 -18.55
N SER A 85 -2.51 -17.40 -17.23
CA SER A 85 -3.71 -17.67 -16.42
C SER A 85 -4.71 -16.52 -16.50
N THR A 86 -5.97 -16.81 -16.18
CA THR A 86 -7.04 -15.82 -16.09
C THR A 86 -7.46 -15.66 -14.63
N VAL A 87 -7.66 -14.41 -14.20
CA VAL A 87 -8.26 -14.02 -12.92
C VAL A 87 -9.46 -13.13 -13.17
N GLY A 88 -10.36 -13.02 -12.21
CA GLY A 88 -11.43 -12.03 -12.27
C GLY A 88 -11.09 -10.80 -11.44
N LEU A 89 -11.35 -9.60 -11.95
CA LEU A 89 -11.22 -8.36 -11.18
C LEU A 89 -12.56 -7.66 -11.05
N ARG A 90 -12.87 -7.20 -9.85
CA ARG A 90 -13.96 -6.24 -9.57
C ARG A 90 -13.36 -5.00 -8.92
N GLY A 91 -13.81 -3.82 -9.32
CA GLY A 91 -13.32 -2.54 -8.79
C GLY A 91 -13.29 -1.45 -9.84
N PRO A 92 -12.49 -0.38 -9.68
CA PRO A 92 -11.73 -0.07 -8.45
C PRO A 92 -12.64 0.21 -7.26
N PHE A 93 -12.18 -0.17 -6.06
CA PHE A 93 -12.89 0.06 -4.81
C PHE A 93 -12.07 0.89 -3.84
N GLY A 94 -12.78 1.48 -2.87
CA GLY A 94 -12.19 2.26 -1.80
C GLY A 94 -11.68 3.64 -2.22
N THR A 95 -11.20 4.37 -1.22
CA THR A 95 -10.64 5.71 -1.38
C THR A 95 -9.16 5.65 -1.74
N GLY A 96 -8.70 6.61 -2.55
CA GLY A 96 -7.27 6.79 -2.83
C GLY A 96 -6.52 7.55 -1.73
N TRP A 97 -5.22 7.64 -1.86
CA TRP A 97 -4.35 8.38 -0.94
C TRP A 97 -4.59 9.88 -0.95
N GLY A 98 -5.11 10.45 -2.05
CA GLY A 98 -5.34 11.90 -2.18
C GLY A 98 -4.02 12.68 -2.23
N LEU A 99 -3.05 12.22 -3.00
CA LEU A 99 -1.72 12.82 -3.11
C LEU A 99 -1.77 14.28 -3.56
N GLU A 100 -2.73 14.64 -4.39
CA GLU A 100 -2.97 16.02 -4.87
C GLU A 100 -3.19 17.03 -3.73
N ARG A 101 -3.71 16.57 -2.59
CA ARG A 101 -3.91 17.40 -1.39
C ARG A 101 -2.60 17.77 -0.68
N ALA A 102 -1.50 17.11 -1.03
CA ALA A 102 -0.17 17.40 -0.52
C ALA A 102 0.61 18.41 -1.39
N ALA A 103 -0.01 18.99 -2.42
CA ALA A 103 0.66 19.99 -3.25
C ALA A 103 1.23 21.14 -2.41
N GLY A 104 2.48 21.55 -2.70
CA GLY A 104 3.23 22.56 -1.96
C GLY A 104 3.78 22.12 -0.60
N ARG A 105 3.54 20.86 -0.18
CA ARG A 105 3.97 20.33 1.13
C ARG A 105 5.08 19.31 1.02
N ASP A 106 5.75 19.08 2.13
CA ASP A 106 6.62 17.94 2.32
C ASP A 106 5.78 16.65 2.38
N VAL A 107 6.31 15.58 1.82
CA VAL A 107 5.68 14.27 1.77
C VAL A 107 6.53 13.27 2.53
N VAL A 108 5.94 12.61 3.52
CA VAL A 108 6.58 11.53 4.29
C VAL A 108 5.78 10.25 4.06
N VAL A 109 6.43 9.24 3.50
CA VAL A 109 5.84 7.92 3.26
C VAL A 109 6.51 6.90 4.17
N VAL A 110 5.72 6.19 4.99
CA VAL A 110 6.23 5.18 5.91
C VAL A 110 5.54 3.85 5.65
N SER A 111 6.33 2.84 5.33
CA SER A 111 5.81 1.50 5.02
C SER A 111 6.41 0.42 5.90
N GLY A 112 5.63 -0.63 6.19
CA GLY A 112 6.08 -1.86 6.84
C GLY A 112 5.67 -3.09 6.06
N GLY A 113 6.62 -3.93 5.67
CA GLY A 113 6.37 -5.17 4.94
C GLY A 113 5.53 -4.99 3.69
N ILE A 114 4.43 -5.74 3.56
CA ILE A 114 3.51 -5.68 2.41
C ILE A 114 2.84 -4.30 2.22
N GLY A 115 2.82 -3.45 3.26
CA GLY A 115 2.26 -2.10 3.19
C GLY A 115 2.98 -1.17 2.20
N LEU A 116 4.16 -1.54 1.70
CA LEU A 116 4.80 -0.82 0.60
C LEU A 116 4.01 -0.97 -0.73
N ALA A 117 3.27 -2.06 -0.90
CA ALA A 117 2.51 -2.31 -2.14
C ALA A 117 1.49 -1.20 -2.46
N PRO A 118 0.55 -0.83 -1.57
CA PRO A 118 -0.39 0.26 -1.83
C PRO A 118 0.26 1.66 -1.83
N LEU A 119 1.44 1.84 -1.22
CA LEU A 119 2.17 3.10 -1.20
C LEU A 119 3.04 3.32 -2.45
N ARG A 120 3.47 2.24 -3.09
CA ARG A 120 4.34 2.32 -4.27
C ARG A 120 3.78 3.18 -5.41
N PRO A 121 2.49 3.07 -5.83
CA PRO A 121 1.93 3.94 -6.87
C PRO A 121 1.93 5.42 -6.45
N LEU A 122 1.72 5.72 -5.16
CA LEU A 122 1.80 7.09 -4.63
C LEU A 122 3.21 7.65 -4.75
N VAL A 123 4.25 6.86 -4.40
CA VAL A 123 5.65 7.29 -4.52
C VAL A 123 6.01 7.56 -5.98
N VAL A 124 5.60 6.69 -6.89
CA VAL A 124 5.83 6.87 -8.33
C VAL A 124 5.14 8.14 -8.83
N ALA A 125 3.86 8.34 -8.51
CA ALA A 125 3.13 9.56 -8.89
C ALA A 125 3.76 10.84 -8.31
N ALA A 126 4.26 10.79 -7.06
CA ALA A 126 4.95 11.92 -6.45
C ALA A 126 6.28 12.23 -7.16
N LEU A 127 6.98 11.22 -7.67
CA LEU A 127 8.20 11.40 -8.46
C LEU A 127 7.91 11.96 -9.86
N GLU A 128 6.86 11.51 -10.51
CA GLU A 128 6.42 12.01 -11.81
C GLU A 128 6.00 13.49 -11.72
N ALA A 129 5.27 13.86 -10.66
CA ALA A 129 4.86 15.24 -10.39
C ALA A 129 5.81 15.96 -9.41
N ARG A 130 7.12 15.70 -9.46
CA ARG A 130 8.10 16.06 -8.43
C ARG A 130 8.06 17.54 -8.02
N ARG A 131 7.83 18.44 -8.95
CA ARG A 131 7.80 19.90 -8.70
C ARG A 131 6.57 20.37 -7.90
N ALA A 132 5.55 19.52 -7.79
CA ALA A 132 4.33 19.83 -7.05
C ALA A 132 4.52 19.71 -5.52
N TYR A 133 5.59 19.07 -5.06
CA TYR A 133 5.81 18.73 -3.64
C TYR A 133 7.13 19.29 -3.12
N GLY A 134 7.19 19.53 -1.81
CA GLY A 134 8.39 19.85 -1.07
C GLY A 134 9.36 18.64 -0.99
N ARG A 135 9.91 18.34 0.17
CA ARG A 135 10.75 17.16 0.37
C ARG A 135 9.92 15.88 0.27
N LEU A 136 10.48 14.86 -0.37
CA LEU A 136 9.86 13.54 -0.46
C LEU A 136 10.73 12.52 0.28
N ASN A 137 10.27 12.06 1.43
CA ASN A 137 10.93 11.03 2.24
C ASN A 137 10.18 9.71 2.12
N LEU A 138 10.91 8.61 1.92
CA LEU A 138 10.39 7.25 1.90
C LEU A 138 11.11 6.41 2.95
N LEU A 139 10.39 5.96 3.97
CA LEU A 139 10.89 5.16 5.07
C LEU A 139 10.29 3.75 4.97
N VAL A 140 11.15 2.76 4.76
CA VAL A 140 10.74 1.37 4.50
C VAL A 140 11.25 0.47 5.62
N GLY A 141 10.34 -0.27 6.26
CA GLY A 141 10.67 -1.28 7.26
C GLY A 141 10.32 -2.69 6.81
N SER A 142 11.16 -3.67 7.11
CA SER A 142 10.86 -5.10 6.98
C SER A 142 11.44 -5.87 8.17
N ARG A 143 11.02 -7.13 8.35
CA ARG A 143 11.54 -7.96 9.44
C ARG A 143 12.98 -8.37 9.20
N THR A 144 13.28 -8.80 7.99
CA THR A 144 14.62 -9.21 7.55
C THR A 144 14.90 -8.63 6.16
N PRO A 145 16.15 -8.65 5.66
CA PRO A 145 16.46 -8.27 4.29
C PRO A 145 15.68 -9.07 3.24
N ASP A 146 15.43 -10.37 3.49
CA ASP A 146 14.70 -11.26 2.57
C ASP A 146 13.19 -10.95 2.52
N ASP A 147 12.65 -10.27 3.53
CA ASP A 147 11.28 -9.78 3.58
C ASP A 147 11.12 -8.39 2.92
N LEU A 148 12.20 -7.79 2.41
CA LEU A 148 12.14 -6.46 1.81
C LEU A 148 11.42 -6.49 0.46
N LEU A 149 10.22 -5.96 0.43
CA LEU A 149 9.42 -5.90 -0.79
C LEU A 149 10.05 -4.94 -1.80
N TYR A 150 10.06 -5.32 -3.08
CA TYR A 150 10.68 -4.56 -4.19
C TYR A 150 12.15 -4.17 -3.92
N ALA A 151 12.93 -5.10 -3.39
CA ALA A 151 14.29 -4.85 -2.89
C ALA A 151 15.18 -4.07 -3.87
N ASP A 152 15.15 -4.43 -5.17
CA ASP A 152 15.94 -3.73 -6.21
C ASP A 152 15.50 -2.26 -6.35
N GLN A 153 14.20 -2.00 -6.35
CA GLN A 153 13.66 -0.65 -6.47
C GLN A 153 13.94 0.20 -5.23
N VAL A 154 13.76 -0.37 -4.04
CA VAL A 154 14.08 0.30 -2.76
C VAL A 154 15.57 0.63 -2.70
N ARG A 155 16.44 -0.30 -3.11
CA ARG A 155 17.90 -0.07 -3.18
C ARG A 155 18.23 1.05 -4.16
N ALA A 156 17.64 1.04 -5.36
CA ALA A 156 17.85 2.08 -6.35
C ALA A 156 17.40 3.46 -5.83
N TRP A 157 16.27 3.54 -5.16
CA TRP A 157 15.81 4.78 -4.52
C TRP A 157 16.75 5.24 -3.38
N ALA A 158 17.25 4.30 -2.56
CA ALA A 158 18.14 4.63 -1.45
C ALA A 158 19.53 5.09 -1.90
N GLN A 159 19.98 4.63 -3.06
CA GLN A 159 21.27 5.01 -3.66
C GLN A 159 21.19 6.26 -4.55
N SER A 160 19.97 6.71 -4.87
CA SER A 160 19.78 7.92 -5.66
C SER A 160 20.16 9.16 -4.84
N PRO A 161 20.98 10.10 -5.41
CA PRO A 161 21.29 11.35 -4.73
C PRO A 161 20.07 12.29 -4.64
N GLY A 162 19.03 12.04 -5.43
CA GLY A 162 17.80 12.81 -5.44
C GLY A 162 16.64 12.12 -4.73
N PRO A 163 15.43 12.71 -4.80
CA PRO A 163 14.24 12.09 -4.21
C PRO A 163 13.83 10.78 -4.93
N PRO A 164 13.11 9.91 -4.22
CA PRO A 164 12.76 10.09 -2.80
C PRO A 164 14.00 9.93 -1.93
N HIS A 165 14.08 10.69 -0.84
CA HIS A 165 15.10 10.42 0.19
C HIS A 165 14.71 9.11 0.90
N CYS A 166 15.12 8.00 0.31
CA CYS A 166 14.74 6.67 0.75
C CYS A 166 15.69 6.13 1.82
N ARG A 167 15.11 5.61 2.91
CA ARG A 167 15.83 4.86 3.94
C ARG A 167 15.11 3.57 4.24
N ALA A 168 15.89 2.48 4.32
CA ALA A 168 15.38 1.16 4.67
C ALA A 168 15.94 0.69 6.00
N THR A 169 15.15 -0.03 6.77
CA THR A 169 15.53 -0.67 8.02
C THR A 169 14.99 -2.09 8.09
N VAL A 170 15.68 -2.94 8.85
CA VAL A 170 15.20 -4.28 9.19
C VAL A 170 15.24 -4.48 10.69
N ASP A 171 14.29 -5.26 11.22
CA ASP A 171 14.28 -5.59 12.65
C ASP A 171 15.45 -6.52 12.99
N ARG A 172 15.81 -7.44 12.08
CA ARG A 172 16.90 -8.40 12.20
C ARG A 172 17.73 -8.44 10.93
N PRO A 173 18.99 -7.96 10.99
CA PRO A 173 19.89 -7.96 9.85
C PRO A 173 20.37 -9.39 9.56
N SER A 174 20.65 -9.69 8.29
CA SER A 174 21.32 -10.89 7.82
C SER A 174 22.18 -10.56 6.60
N GLY A 175 23.22 -11.35 6.36
CA GLY A 175 24.12 -11.14 5.22
C GLY A 175 24.74 -9.74 5.18
N SER A 176 24.90 -9.21 3.98
CA SER A 176 25.43 -7.86 3.74
C SER A 176 24.32 -6.80 3.73
N TRP A 177 23.59 -6.65 4.84
CA TRP A 177 22.58 -5.63 4.94
C TRP A 177 23.20 -4.21 4.89
N TRP A 178 22.66 -3.37 4.04
CA TRP A 178 23.18 -2.03 3.73
C TRP A 178 22.42 -0.88 4.40
N GLY A 179 21.23 -1.15 4.96
CA GLY A 179 20.35 -0.15 5.58
C GLY A 179 20.50 -0.07 7.10
N HIS A 180 19.54 0.58 7.71
CA HIS A 180 19.47 0.71 9.17
C HIS A 180 18.99 -0.62 9.82
N VAL A 181 19.18 -0.73 11.13
CA VAL A 181 18.66 -1.84 11.94
C VAL A 181 17.77 -1.26 13.03
N GLY A 182 16.58 -1.80 13.18
CA GLY A 182 15.57 -1.39 14.14
C GLY A 182 14.23 -1.06 13.51
N LEU A 183 13.29 -0.57 14.31
CA LEU A 183 11.93 -0.26 13.88
C LEU A 183 11.92 0.91 12.90
N VAL A 184 11.00 0.87 11.92
CA VAL A 184 10.85 1.93 10.91
C VAL A 184 10.55 3.31 11.50
N THR A 185 9.91 3.37 12.66
CA THR A 185 9.66 4.63 13.40
C THR A 185 10.94 5.37 13.75
N THR A 186 12.04 4.67 14.02
CA THR A 186 13.32 5.31 14.33
C THR A 186 13.88 6.13 13.16
N LEU A 187 13.52 5.78 11.92
CA LEU A 187 13.93 6.51 10.73
C LEU A 187 13.30 7.92 10.64
N LEU A 188 12.21 8.20 11.35
CA LEU A 188 11.62 9.54 11.43
C LEU A 188 12.62 10.56 12.01
N ASN A 189 13.53 10.13 12.88
CA ASN A 189 14.58 11.00 13.45
C ASN A 189 15.63 11.43 12.40
N THR A 190 15.70 10.73 11.30
CA THR A 190 16.66 10.99 10.22
C THR A 190 16.04 11.67 9.01
N ALA A 191 14.70 11.73 8.96
CA ALA A 191 13.97 12.34 7.87
C ALA A 191 13.86 13.86 8.05
N ALA A 192 14.21 14.61 7.02
CA ALA A 192 14.08 16.07 7.03
C ALA A 192 12.73 16.47 6.44
N PHE A 193 11.87 17.08 7.25
CA PHE A 193 10.56 17.64 6.83
C PHE A 193 10.14 18.76 7.79
N ALA A 194 9.26 19.65 7.33
CA ALA A 194 8.62 20.68 8.14
C ALA A 194 7.27 20.14 8.66
N PRO A 195 7.13 19.76 9.95
CA PRO A 195 5.97 19.04 10.44
C PRO A 195 4.62 19.70 10.11
N GLU A 196 4.47 20.99 10.38
CA GLU A 196 3.24 21.75 10.12
C GLU A 196 2.94 21.92 8.63
N ASN A 197 3.94 21.71 7.75
CA ASN A 197 3.75 21.72 6.29
C ASN A 197 3.99 20.35 5.66
N THR A 198 3.62 19.26 6.35
CA THR A 198 3.82 17.89 5.89
C THR A 198 2.49 17.17 5.72
N THR A 199 2.40 16.32 4.70
CA THR A 199 1.41 15.26 4.58
C THR A 199 2.12 13.92 4.69
N ALA A 200 1.65 13.05 5.57
CA ALA A 200 2.22 11.73 5.80
C ALA A 200 1.29 10.61 5.34
N TYR A 201 1.87 9.55 4.78
CA TYR A 201 1.18 8.37 4.27
C TYR A 201 1.78 7.13 4.90
N VAL A 202 0.97 6.35 5.62
CA VAL A 202 1.44 5.23 6.43
C VAL A 202 0.67 3.96 6.11
N CYS A 203 1.37 2.88 5.82
CA CYS A 203 0.78 1.56 5.60
C CYS A 203 1.70 0.44 6.09
N GLY A 204 1.12 -0.56 6.74
CA GLY A 204 1.82 -1.72 7.30
C GLY A 204 1.04 -2.36 8.44
N PRO A 205 1.69 -3.13 9.30
CA PRO A 205 1.05 -3.71 10.49
C PRO A 205 0.40 -2.63 11.36
N GLU A 206 -0.77 -2.91 11.93
CA GLU A 206 -1.53 -1.94 12.72
C GLU A 206 -0.72 -1.31 13.85
N VAL A 207 0.08 -2.12 14.56
CA VAL A 207 0.95 -1.62 15.64
C VAL A 207 1.95 -0.58 15.12
N MET A 208 2.51 -0.80 13.93
CA MET A 208 3.42 0.14 13.26
C MET A 208 2.67 1.42 12.85
N ILE A 209 1.49 1.30 12.24
CA ILE A 209 0.65 2.44 11.85
C ILE A 209 0.37 3.32 13.05
N ARG A 210 -0.08 2.72 14.17
CA ARG A 210 -0.40 3.45 15.42
C ARG A 210 0.82 4.17 15.99
N ALA A 211 1.96 3.50 16.07
CA ALA A 211 3.20 4.08 16.59
C ALA A 211 3.69 5.23 15.69
N THR A 212 3.74 5.00 14.38
CA THR A 212 4.19 5.99 13.39
C THR A 212 3.29 7.23 13.37
N ALA A 213 1.96 7.03 13.32
CA ALA A 213 1.02 8.15 13.26
C ALA A 213 1.02 9.00 14.55
N ARG A 214 1.18 8.36 15.71
CA ARG A 214 1.35 9.07 16.99
C ARG A 214 2.64 9.88 17.02
N ASP A 215 3.76 9.30 16.62
CA ASP A 215 5.06 9.99 16.58
C ASP A 215 5.01 11.19 15.62
N LEU A 216 4.49 11.01 14.40
CA LEU A 216 4.30 12.11 13.45
C LEU A 216 3.43 13.24 14.02
N ASN A 217 2.32 12.90 14.68
CA ASN A 217 1.43 13.89 15.29
C ASN A 217 2.09 14.62 16.46
N GLN A 218 2.84 13.91 17.31
CA GLN A 218 3.63 14.50 18.40
C GLN A 218 4.73 15.44 17.91
N ARG A 219 5.27 15.20 16.71
CA ARG A 219 6.22 16.10 16.04
C ARG A 219 5.57 17.36 15.45
N GLY A 220 4.24 17.43 15.42
CA GLY A 220 3.49 18.58 14.92
C GLY A 220 2.87 18.39 13.52
N VAL A 221 2.89 17.18 12.96
CA VAL A 221 2.13 16.89 11.73
C VAL A 221 0.63 16.86 12.08
N PRO A 222 -0.23 17.69 11.46
CA PRO A 222 -1.66 17.68 11.73
C PRO A 222 -2.30 16.30 11.51
N ALA A 223 -3.16 15.88 12.42
CA ALA A 223 -3.74 14.52 12.40
C ALA A 223 -4.55 14.25 11.12
N ASP A 224 -5.24 15.25 10.57
CA ASP A 224 -5.99 15.18 9.31
C ASP A 224 -5.08 15.04 8.08
N ARG A 225 -3.79 15.37 8.21
CA ARG A 225 -2.75 15.23 7.18
C ARG A 225 -1.92 13.96 7.32
N ILE A 226 -2.16 13.15 8.33
CA ILE A 226 -1.60 11.80 8.44
C ILE A 226 -2.63 10.83 7.88
N ARG A 227 -2.35 10.24 6.72
CA ARG A 227 -3.22 9.30 6.03
C ARG A 227 -2.73 7.89 6.30
N VAL A 228 -3.63 7.02 6.77
CA VAL A 228 -3.32 5.62 7.08
C VAL A 228 -4.18 4.70 6.26
N SER A 229 -3.62 3.57 5.81
CA SER A 229 -4.40 2.51 5.16
C SER A 229 -4.63 1.38 6.13
N LEU A 230 -5.90 1.04 6.37
CA LEU A 230 -6.32 0.00 7.31
C LEU A 230 -6.86 -1.21 6.56
N GLU A 231 -6.66 -2.38 7.15
CA GLU A 231 -7.12 -3.66 6.59
C GLU A 231 -8.20 -4.28 7.47
N ARG A 232 -9.22 -4.83 6.84
CA ARG A 232 -10.25 -5.71 7.42
C ARG A 232 -10.66 -6.72 6.36
N ASN A 233 -11.26 -7.82 6.83
CA ASN A 233 -11.85 -8.79 5.91
C ASN A 233 -12.94 -8.12 5.06
N MET A 234 -12.85 -8.26 3.75
CA MET A 234 -13.84 -7.72 2.81
C MET A 234 -14.45 -8.84 2.00
N ARG A 235 -15.78 -8.78 1.79
CA ARG A 235 -16.52 -9.73 0.95
C ARG A 235 -17.20 -9.04 -0.21
N CYS A 236 -18.09 -8.07 0.05
CA CYS A 236 -18.81 -7.40 -1.03
C CYS A 236 -18.02 -6.27 -1.70
N ALA A 237 -17.15 -5.57 -0.99
CA ALA A 237 -16.42 -4.37 -1.39
C ALA A 237 -17.30 -3.15 -1.76
N THR A 238 -18.61 -3.21 -1.49
CA THR A 238 -19.61 -2.19 -1.87
C THR A 238 -20.33 -1.55 -0.68
N GLY A 239 -19.84 -1.80 0.55
CA GLY A 239 -20.46 -1.24 1.76
C GLY A 239 -21.74 -1.92 2.19
N HIS A 240 -22.04 -3.13 1.70
CA HIS A 240 -23.31 -3.80 1.92
C HIS A 240 -23.29 -4.84 3.05
N CYS A 241 -22.24 -5.67 3.14
CA CYS A 241 -22.23 -6.85 4.01
C CYS A 241 -21.74 -6.63 5.44
N GLY A 242 -21.17 -5.48 5.76
CA GLY A 242 -20.66 -5.15 7.09
C GLY A 242 -19.31 -5.78 7.48
N HIS A 243 -18.78 -6.77 6.74
CA HIS A 243 -17.54 -7.48 7.11
C HIS A 243 -16.31 -6.59 7.28
N CYS A 244 -16.25 -5.46 6.60
CA CYS A 244 -15.14 -4.51 6.71
C CYS A 244 -15.44 -3.35 7.66
N GLN A 245 -16.45 -3.49 8.51
CA GLN A 245 -16.83 -2.46 9.45
C GLN A 245 -15.74 -2.25 10.52
N LEU A 246 -15.44 -0.99 10.78
CA LEU A 246 -14.57 -0.53 11.85
C LEU A 246 -15.26 0.65 12.52
N GLY A 247 -15.95 0.40 13.64
CA GLY A 247 -16.85 1.39 14.26
C GLY A 247 -17.93 1.85 13.28
N GLY A 248 -18.03 3.13 13.02
CA GLY A 248 -18.98 3.72 12.06
C GLY A 248 -18.49 3.76 10.60
N VAL A 249 -17.38 3.10 10.26
CA VAL A 249 -16.73 3.16 8.95
C VAL A 249 -16.79 1.81 8.26
N LEU A 250 -17.14 1.78 6.99
CA LEU A 250 -17.01 0.60 6.11
C LEU A 250 -15.77 0.76 5.23
N LEU A 251 -14.67 0.08 5.57
CA LEU A 251 -13.37 0.30 4.91
C LEU A 251 -13.39 0.07 3.40
N CYS A 252 -14.28 -0.76 2.88
CA CYS A 252 -14.40 -0.96 1.43
C CYS A 252 -15.01 0.23 0.68
N ARG A 253 -15.72 1.13 1.37
CA ARG A 253 -16.38 2.31 0.81
C ARG A 253 -15.74 3.61 1.29
N ASP A 254 -15.55 3.72 2.61
CA ASP A 254 -15.11 4.95 3.29
C ASP A 254 -13.59 5.00 3.50
N GLY A 255 -12.90 3.88 3.23
CA GLY A 255 -11.47 3.62 3.26
C GLY A 255 -11.00 2.91 2.00
N PRO A 256 -9.91 2.14 2.01
CA PRO A 256 -9.08 1.77 3.17
C PRO A 256 -8.24 2.93 3.73
N VAL A 257 -8.07 4.01 2.94
CA VAL A 257 -7.27 5.16 3.33
C VAL A 257 -8.14 6.16 4.07
N ILE A 258 -7.83 6.39 5.34
CA ILE A 258 -8.52 7.37 6.20
C ILE A 258 -7.52 8.30 6.90
N GLY A 259 -7.97 9.45 7.39
CA GLY A 259 -7.16 10.36 8.19
C GLY A 259 -6.95 9.82 9.60
N TRP A 260 -5.81 10.13 10.20
CA TRP A 260 -5.49 9.75 11.57
C TRP A 260 -6.41 10.40 12.60
N ASP A 261 -6.94 11.58 12.31
CA ASP A 261 -7.97 12.26 13.10
C ASP A 261 -9.19 11.35 13.37
N ARG A 262 -9.56 10.50 12.40
CA ARG A 262 -10.64 9.50 12.55
C ARG A 262 -10.11 8.13 13.01
N ALA A 263 -8.97 7.70 12.45
CA ALA A 263 -8.42 6.37 12.72
C ALA A 263 -8.01 6.19 14.18
N ALA A 264 -7.50 7.24 14.84
CA ALA A 264 -7.00 7.17 16.20
C ALA A 264 -8.04 6.68 17.21
N SER A 265 -9.26 7.19 17.14
CA SER A 265 -10.36 6.77 18.01
C SER A 265 -10.84 5.35 17.68
N LEU A 266 -10.97 5.01 16.40
CA LEU A 266 -11.41 3.68 15.96
C LEU A 266 -10.42 2.58 16.41
N LEU A 267 -9.13 2.85 16.30
CA LEU A 267 -8.09 1.90 16.68
C LEU A 267 -7.83 1.86 18.20
N SER A 268 -8.40 2.77 18.99
CA SER A 268 -8.25 2.72 20.46
C SER A 268 -9.11 1.64 21.10
N VAL A 269 -10.17 1.19 20.44
CA VAL A 269 -11.06 0.14 20.93
C VAL A 269 -10.48 -1.22 20.55
N ARG A 270 -10.19 -2.08 21.55
CA ARG A 270 -9.52 -3.37 21.34
C ARG A 270 -10.32 -4.40 20.55
N GLU A 271 -11.64 -4.24 20.46
CA GLU A 271 -12.58 -5.22 19.92
C GLU A 271 -13.27 -4.75 18.61
N LEU A 272 -12.79 -3.69 17.99
CA LEU A 272 -13.31 -3.23 16.70
C LEU A 272 -12.64 -3.90 15.50
#